data_722b6b998b037ad6a375cbea47f1fff9
#
_entry.id   722b6b998b037ad6a375cbea47f1fff9
#
_cell.length_a   1.000
_cell.length_b   1.000
_cell.length_c   1.000
_cell.angle_alpha   90.00
_cell.angle_beta   90.00
_cell.angle_gamma   90.00
#
_symmetry.space_group_name_H-M   'P 1'
#
loop_
_entity.id
_entity.type
_entity.pdbx_description
1 polymer ?
#
loop_
_entity_poly.entity_id
_entity_poly.type
_entity_poly.pdbx_seq_one_letter_code
_entity_poly.pdbx_strand_id
1 'polypeptide(L)'
;LRNLVPAGMRGFILAALAGAVISTLASVLNSASTIFTMDLYLRHWKKEASQKSLVAIGRAMTVLFVLVGCTLAPQISDPKFGGVFKYIQEFQGYISPGILAAFVFGFIVKKAPPAAGVTALLACVVIYGFLHWQFSEIAYLNRMAITFAAVVFLMGVITAVWPLKSPVELPVKREIELHTSPQVLWLGAAVIAGVIGFFVVFW
;
A
#
# COMPACT_ATOMS: atom_id res chain seq x y z
N LEU A 1 -3.64 5.81 28.99
CA LEU A 1 -4.16 4.59 29.62
C LEU A 1 -4.04 4.61 31.15
N ARG A 2 -2.94 5.11 31.72
CA ARG A 2 -2.69 5.04 33.16
C ARG A 2 -3.72 5.81 34.00
N ASN A 3 -4.25 6.92 33.50
CA ASN A 3 -5.18 7.80 34.23
C ASN A 3 -6.66 7.65 33.81
N LEU A 4 -6.94 6.94 32.70
CA LEU A 4 -8.27 6.83 32.15
C LEU A 4 -8.91 5.44 32.34
N VAL A 5 -8.11 4.43 32.66
CA VAL A 5 -8.56 3.04 32.71
C VAL A 5 -8.39 2.47 34.12
N PRO A 6 -9.45 1.87 34.71
CA PRO A 6 -9.36 1.15 35.98
C PRO A 6 -8.33 0.02 35.93
N ALA A 7 -7.67 -0.25 37.07
CA ALA A 7 -6.55 -1.20 37.15
C ALA A 7 -6.90 -2.60 36.57
N GLY A 8 -8.11 -3.11 36.82
CA GLY A 8 -8.56 -4.42 36.32
C GLY A 8 -8.75 -4.50 34.81
N MET A 9 -9.07 -3.39 34.13
CA MET A 9 -9.27 -3.35 32.69
C MET A 9 -7.98 -3.13 31.90
N ARG A 10 -6.91 -2.68 32.53
CA ARG A 10 -5.62 -2.37 31.84
C ARG A 10 -5.03 -3.60 31.16
N GLY A 11 -5.06 -4.76 31.84
CA GLY A 11 -4.58 -6.01 31.28
C GLY A 11 -5.36 -6.46 30.06
N PHE A 12 -6.70 -6.33 30.10
CA PHE A 12 -7.57 -6.66 28.96
C PHE A 12 -7.30 -5.76 27.74
N ILE A 13 -7.15 -4.45 27.94
CA ILE A 13 -6.84 -3.51 26.86
C ILE A 13 -5.45 -3.79 26.27
N LEU A 14 -4.46 -4.05 27.11
CA LEU A 14 -3.11 -4.41 26.62
C LEU A 14 -3.12 -5.72 25.85
N ALA A 15 -3.85 -6.73 26.30
CA ALA A 15 -4.01 -7.99 25.57
C ALA A 15 -4.71 -7.79 24.23
N ALA A 16 -5.76 -6.96 24.17
CA ALA A 16 -6.47 -6.64 22.93
C ALA A 16 -5.55 -5.90 21.93
N LEU A 17 -4.79 -4.93 22.40
CA LEU A 17 -3.81 -4.21 21.56
C LEU A 17 -2.73 -5.15 21.04
N ALA A 18 -2.16 -6.00 21.91
CA ALA A 18 -1.17 -7.00 21.51
C ALA A 18 -1.75 -7.97 20.46
N GLY A 19 -2.98 -8.45 20.68
CA GLY A 19 -3.68 -9.31 19.72
C GLY A 19 -3.89 -8.65 18.36
N ALA A 20 -4.29 -7.39 18.34
CA ALA A 20 -4.48 -6.63 17.11
C ALA A 20 -3.14 -6.45 16.34
N VAL A 21 -2.05 -6.11 17.04
CA VAL A 21 -0.72 -5.99 16.44
C VAL A 21 -0.23 -7.32 15.89
N ILE A 22 -0.34 -8.41 16.66
CA ILE A 22 0.08 -9.75 16.23
C ILE A 22 -0.72 -10.20 15.00
N SER A 23 -2.03 -9.98 14.98
CA SER A 23 -2.89 -10.32 13.84
C SER A 23 -2.47 -9.57 12.57
N THR A 24 -2.25 -8.27 12.67
CA THR A 24 -1.81 -7.44 11.54
C THR A 24 -0.43 -7.88 11.04
N LEU A 25 0.51 -8.09 11.96
CA LEU A 25 1.86 -8.53 11.62
C LEU A 25 1.86 -9.89 10.93
N ALA A 26 1.07 -10.85 11.43
CA ALA A 26 0.93 -12.16 10.82
C ALA A 26 0.41 -12.07 9.37
N SER A 27 -0.58 -11.21 9.11
CA SER A 27 -1.12 -10.99 7.76
C SER A 27 -0.10 -10.39 6.81
N VAL A 28 0.63 -9.36 7.26
CA VAL A 28 1.67 -8.69 6.45
C VAL A 28 2.82 -9.65 6.14
N LEU A 29 3.30 -10.39 7.14
CA LEU A 29 4.38 -11.38 6.96
C LEU A 29 3.97 -12.51 6.03
N ASN A 30 2.74 -13.01 6.15
CA ASN A 30 2.21 -14.05 5.27
C ASN A 30 2.12 -13.53 3.82
N SER A 31 1.62 -12.32 3.61
CA SER A 31 1.54 -11.71 2.28
C SER A 31 2.92 -11.51 1.67
N ALA A 32 3.85 -10.92 2.42
CA ALA A 32 5.22 -10.69 1.95
C ALA A 32 5.94 -11.99 1.60
N SER A 33 5.85 -13.02 2.45
CA SER A 33 6.46 -14.33 2.20
C SER A 33 5.84 -15.05 1.01
N THR A 34 4.52 -14.89 0.80
CA THR A 34 3.82 -15.46 -0.35
C THR A 34 4.24 -14.79 -1.64
N ILE A 35 4.27 -13.45 -1.69
CA ILE A 35 4.75 -12.70 -2.86
C ILE A 35 6.19 -13.11 -3.19
N PHE A 36 7.08 -13.17 -2.21
CA PHE A 36 8.44 -13.62 -2.43
C PHE A 36 8.49 -15.03 -3.00
N THR A 37 7.75 -15.98 -2.41
CA THR A 37 7.78 -17.38 -2.79
C THR A 37 7.18 -17.63 -4.18
N MET A 38 6.06 -16.97 -4.50
CA MET A 38 5.32 -17.20 -5.75
C MET A 38 5.86 -16.36 -6.89
N ASP A 39 6.10 -15.06 -6.65
CA ASP A 39 6.45 -14.13 -7.73
C ASP A 39 7.95 -14.06 -8.00
N LEU A 40 8.79 -14.21 -6.96
CA LEU A 40 10.23 -14.20 -7.13
C LEU A 40 10.81 -15.60 -7.25
N TYR A 41 10.63 -16.46 -6.24
CA TYR A 41 11.28 -17.77 -6.21
C TYR A 41 10.73 -18.71 -7.28
N LEU A 42 9.43 -18.95 -7.31
CA LEU A 42 8.81 -19.89 -8.26
C LEU A 42 8.95 -19.39 -9.70
N ARG A 43 8.71 -18.09 -9.92
CA ARG A 43 8.69 -17.53 -11.28
C ARG A 43 10.07 -17.36 -11.90
N HIS A 44 11.09 -16.97 -11.11
CA HIS A 44 12.40 -16.63 -11.65
C HIS A 44 13.49 -17.67 -11.36
N TRP A 45 13.43 -18.35 -10.21
CA TRP A 45 14.52 -19.25 -9.79
C TRP A 45 14.20 -20.72 -9.98
N LYS A 46 12.98 -21.17 -9.68
CA LYS A 46 12.64 -22.58 -9.75
C LYS A 46 11.19 -22.81 -10.20
N LYS A 47 10.97 -22.82 -11.51
CA LYS A 47 9.64 -22.92 -12.14
C LYS A 47 8.87 -24.22 -11.81
N GLU A 48 9.59 -25.29 -11.46
CA GLU A 48 9.02 -26.61 -11.11
C GLU A 48 9.29 -26.97 -9.64
N ALA A 49 9.11 -26.01 -8.73
CA ALA A 49 9.28 -26.30 -7.31
C ALA A 49 8.13 -27.14 -6.76
N SER A 50 8.47 -28.15 -5.94
CA SER A 50 7.45 -28.95 -5.25
C SER A 50 6.72 -28.11 -4.20
N GLN A 51 5.45 -28.48 -3.89
CA GLN A 51 4.66 -27.81 -2.85
C GLN A 51 5.38 -27.77 -1.50
N LYS A 52 6.09 -28.86 -1.14
CA LYS A 52 6.89 -28.92 0.09
C LYS A 52 8.00 -27.85 0.10
N SER A 53 8.66 -27.66 -1.04
CA SER A 53 9.71 -26.66 -1.18
C SER A 53 9.15 -25.23 -1.07
N LEU A 54 8.00 -24.95 -1.70
CA LEU A 54 7.35 -23.63 -1.62
C LEU A 54 6.96 -23.28 -0.18
N VAL A 55 6.37 -24.23 0.55
CA VAL A 55 6.02 -24.03 1.98
C VAL A 55 7.28 -23.82 2.83
N ALA A 56 8.35 -24.58 2.60
CA ALA A 56 9.59 -24.42 3.34
C ALA A 56 10.23 -23.04 3.12
N ILE A 57 10.26 -22.59 1.85
CA ILE A 57 10.77 -21.25 1.51
C ILE A 57 9.89 -20.14 2.09
N GLY A 58 8.56 -20.27 2.00
CA GLY A 58 7.65 -19.29 2.61
C GLY A 58 7.90 -19.15 4.11
N ARG A 59 8.06 -20.25 4.84
CA ARG A 59 8.41 -20.22 6.27
C ARG A 59 9.77 -19.57 6.54
N ALA A 60 10.79 -19.91 5.75
CA ALA A 60 12.12 -19.34 5.87
C ALA A 60 12.09 -17.81 5.65
N MET A 61 11.35 -17.36 4.63
CA MET A 61 11.18 -15.93 4.36
C MET A 61 10.40 -15.20 5.45
N THR A 62 9.38 -15.82 6.03
CA THR A 62 8.67 -15.27 7.18
C THR A 62 9.63 -15.03 8.36
N VAL A 63 10.46 -16.02 8.70
CA VAL A 63 11.47 -15.89 9.76
C VAL A 63 12.47 -14.78 9.43
N LEU A 64 12.97 -14.74 8.20
CA LEU A 64 13.89 -13.70 7.74
C LEU A 64 13.28 -12.30 7.89
N PHE A 65 12.04 -12.09 7.45
CA PHE A 65 11.37 -10.78 7.57
C PHE A 65 11.14 -10.37 9.03
N VAL A 66 10.82 -11.32 9.91
CA VAL A 66 10.73 -11.06 11.36
C VAL A 66 12.08 -10.61 11.90
N LEU A 67 13.16 -11.31 11.58
CA LEU A 67 14.51 -10.94 12.04
C LEU A 67 14.91 -9.55 11.54
N VAL A 68 14.67 -9.25 10.25
CA VAL A 68 14.90 -7.91 9.70
C VAL A 68 14.06 -6.86 10.44
N GLY A 69 12.79 -7.12 10.67
CA GLY A 69 11.91 -6.22 11.43
C GLY A 69 12.42 -5.97 12.86
N CYS A 70 12.83 -7.02 13.56
CA CYS A 70 13.37 -6.91 14.92
C CYS A 70 14.68 -6.12 14.97
N THR A 71 15.53 -6.20 13.96
CA THR A 71 16.78 -5.43 13.90
C THR A 71 16.57 -3.97 13.55
N LEU A 72 15.54 -3.67 12.71
CA LEU A 72 15.22 -2.30 12.31
C LEU A 72 14.39 -1.55 13.35
N ALA A 73 13.50 -2.23 14.08
CA ALA A 73 12.56 -1.60 15.01
C ALA A 73 13.24 -0.67 16.06
N PRO A 74 14.35 -1.05 16.71
CA PRO A 74 15.04 -0.16 17.65
C PRO A 74 15.59 1.11 17.00
N GLN A 75 16.05 1.01 15.74
CA GLN A 75 16.65 2.14 15.01
C GLN A 75 15.59 3.17 14.63
N ILE A 76 14.39 2.71 14.26
CA ILE A 76 13.26 3.58 13.89
C ILE A 76 12.70 4.33 15.12
N SER A 77 12.92 3.81 16.33
CA SER A 77 12.46 4.42 17.59
C SER A 77 13.30 5.62 18.03
N ASP A 78 14.40 5.97 17.35
CA ASP A 78 15.22 7.13 17.68
C ASP A 78 14.40 8.42 17.52
N PRO A 79 14.37 9.30 18.56
CA PRO A 79 13.68 10.59 18.52
C PRO A 79 14.05 11.51 17.35
N LYS A 80 15.24 11.33 16.77
CA LYS A 80 15.72 12.08 15.59
C LYS A 80 14.81 11.95 14.38
N PHE A 81 14.06 10.86 14.28
CA PHE A 81 13.12 10.64 13.16
C PHE A 81 11.74 11.27 13.38
N GLY A 82 11.52 11.99 14.47
CA GLY A 82 10.22 12.62 14.75
C GLY A 82 9.12 11.64 15.15
N GLY A 83 9.49 10.43 15.55
CA GLY A 83 8.59 9.35 15.95
C GLY A 83 8.38 8.30 14.87
N VAL A 84 8.10 7.07 15.31
CA VAL A 84 7.92 5.88 14.47
C VAL A 84 6.86 6.09 13.38
N PHE A 85 5.74 6.74 13.74
CA PHE A 85 4.65 7.00 12.81
C PHE A 85 5.09 7.89 11.64
N LYS A 86 5.76 9.02 11.95
CA LYS A 86 6.24 9.95 10.92
C LYS A 86 7.26 9.27 10.00
N TYR A 87 8.18 8.49 10.55
CA TYR A 87 9.17 7.75 9.77
C TYR A 87 8.52 6.78 8.78
N ILE A 88 7.54 5.97 9.24
CA ILE A 88 6.82 5.03 8.38
C ILE A 88 6.07 5.78 7.27
N GLN A 89 5.41 6.88 7.60
CA GLN A 89 4.65 7.68 6.62
C GLN A 89 5.56 8.35 5.59
N GLU A 90 6.72 8.85 6.00
CA GLU A 90 7.72 9.40 5.08
C GLU A 90 8.23 8.31 4.13
N PHE A 91 8.52 7.11 4.64
CA PHE A 91 8.96 5.99 3.81
C PHE A 91 7.88 5.54 2.82
N GLN A 92 6.63 5.49 3.26
CA GLN A 92 5.50 5.20 2.37
C GLN A 92 5.35 6.25 1.27
N GLY A 93 5.68 7.50 1.53
CA GLY A 93 5.63 8.60 0.57
C GLY A 93 6.47 8.35 -0.69
N TYR A 94 7.57 7.61 -0.58
CA TYR A 94 8.40 7.23 -1.72
C TYR A 94 7.75 6.23 -2.67
N ILE A 95 6.79 5.43 -2.22
CA ILE A 95 6.28 4.28 -2.98
C ILE A 95 4.78 4.41 -3.24
N SER A 96 3.99 4.76 -2.23
CA SER A 96 2.52 4.70 -2.30
C SER A 96 1.90 5.60 -3.37
N PRO A 97 2.35 6.86 -3.58
CA PRO A 97 1.77 7.71 -4.62
C PRO A 97 1.96 7.13 -6.03
N GLY A 98 3.14 6.52 -6.29
CA GLY A 98 3.44 5.89 -7.57
C GLY A 98 2.59 4.66 -7.84
N ILE A 99 2.43 3.80 -6.83
CA ILE A 99 1.56 2.62 -6.93
C ILE A 99 0.11 3.05 -7.17
N LEU A 100 -0.41 3.97 -6.36
CA LEU A 100 -1.78 4.47 -6.51
C LEU A 100 -2.00 5.09 -7.89
N ALA A 101 -1.06 5.91 -8.37
CA ALA A 101 -1.13 6.52 -9.69
C ALA A 101 -1.15 5.47 -10.80
N ALA A 102 -0.28 4.46 -10.73
CA ALA A 102 -0.23 3.38 -11.72
C ALA A 102 -1.56 2.61 -11.80
N PHE A 103 -2.17 2.28 -10.65
CA PHE A 103 -3.46 1.59 -10.62
C PHE A 103 -4.60 2.48 -11.11
N VAL A 104 -4.77 3.67 -10.54
CA VAL A 104 -5.87 4.57 -10.89
C VAL A 104 -5.81 4.94 -12.37
N PHE A 105 -4.64 5.34 -12.85
CA PHE A 105 -4.45 5.71 -14.25
C PHE A 105 -4.66 4.50 -15.18
N GLY A 106 -4.14 3.33 -14.82
CA GLY A 106 -4.28 2.11 -15.61
C GLY A 106 -5.73 1.64 -15.74
N PHE A 107 -6.57 1.83 -14.70
CA PHE A 107 -7.99 1.52 -14.77
C PHE A 107 -8.78 2.51 -15.63
N ILE A 108 -8.43 3.81 -15.57
CA ILE A 108 -9.16 4.86 -16.29
C ILE A 108 -8.73 4.91 -17.76
N VAL A 109 -7.42 4.80 -18.03
CA VAL A 109 -6.84 5.01 -19.36
C VAL A 109 -6.48 3.68 -20.01
N LYS A 110 -7.41 3.10 -20.75
CA LYS A 110 -7.26 1.77 -21.41
C LYS A 110 -6.12 1.70 -22.44
N LYS A 111 -5.58 2.83 -22.90
CA LYS A 111 -4.46 2.91 -23.86
C LYS A 111 -3.12 3.22 -23.19
N ALA A 112 -3.04 3.17 -21.87
CA ALA A 112 -1.79 3.39 -21.14
C ALA A 112 -0.75 2.30 -21.46
N PRO A 113 0.46 2.66 -21.92
CA PRO A 113 1.50 1.67 -22.17
C PRO A 113 2.07 1.14 -20.85
N PRO A 114 2.56 -0.11 -20.79
CA PRO A 114 3.21 -0.67 -19.59
C PRO A 114 4.37 0.18 -19.07
N ALA A 115 5.09 0.84 -19.98
CA ALA A 115 6.17 1.76 -19.64
C ALA A 115 5.68 2.92 -18.75
N ALA A 116 4.44 3.42 -18.92
CA ALA A 116 3.90 4.47 -18.07
C ALA A 116 3.77 4.01 -16.61
N GLY A 117 3.40 2.75 -16.36
CA GLY A 117 3.34 2.19 -15.00
C GLY A 117 4.72 2.04 -14.36
N VAL A 118 5.72 1.56 -15.11
CA VAL A 118 7.10 1.44 -14.61
C VAL A 118 7.70 2.82 -14.31
N THR A 119 7.52 3.77 -15.22
CA THR A 119 8.00 5.15 -15.01
C THR A 119 7.28 5.83 -13.86
N ALA A 120 6.02 5.53 -13.60
CA ALA A 120 5.29 6.04 -12.43
C ALA A 120 5.99 5.65 -11.11
N LEU A 121 6.39 4.40 -10.96
CA LEU A 121 7.07 3.91 -9.77
C LEU A 121 8.46 4.56 -9.61
N LEU A 122 9.25 4.63 -10.67
CA LEU A 122 10.58 5.22 -10.63
C LEU A 122 10.52 6.74 -10.41
N ALA A 123 9.65 7.43 -11.13
CA ALA A 123 9.46 8.88 -10.99
C ALA A 123 8.94 9.25 -9.60
N CYS A 124 8.09 8.42 -8.98
CA CYS A 124 7.60 8.64 -7.63
C CYS A 124 8.75 8.78 -6.64
N VAL A 125 9.71 7.86 -6.67
CA VAL A 125 10.87 7.87 -5.77
C VAL A 125 11.69 9.16 -5.97
N VAL A 126 11.94 9.54 -7.22
CA VAL A 126 12.73 10.73 -7.55
C VAL A 126 12.00 12.01 -7.14
N ILE A 127 10.72 12.14 -7.51
CA ILE A 127 9.92 13.35 -7.23
C ILE A 127 9.72 13.52 -5.72
N TYR A 128 9.30 12.45 -5.03
CA TYR A 128 9.11 12.54 -3.58
C TYR A 128 10.44 12.80 -2.86
N GLY A 129 11.52 12.14 -3.27
CA GLY A 129 12.85 12.37 -2.71
C GLY A 129 13.33 13.81 -2.90
N PHE A 130 13.12 14.40 -4.08
CA PHE A 130 13.41 15.80 -4.33
C PHE A 130 12.56 16.73 -3.44
N LEU A 131 11.26 16.49 -3.34
CA LEU A 131 10.38 17.26 -2.47
C LEU A 131 10.75 17.12 -0.99
N HIS A 132 11.14 15.92 -0.56
CA HIS A 132 11.58 15.67 0.81
C HIS A 132 12.86 16.43 1.16
N TRP A 133 13.81 16.48 0.22
CA TRP A 133 15.09 17.15 0.41
C TRP A 133 14.96 18.67 0.35
N GLN A 134 14.28 19.20 -0.67
CA GLN A 134 14.24 20.66 -0.93
C GLN A 134 13.12 21.37 -0.16
N PHE A 135 12.02 20.68 0.12
CA PHE A 135 10.81 21.24 0.72
C PHE A 135 10.40 20.46 1.96
N SER A 136 11.30 20.29 2.91
CA SER A 136 11.06 19.55 4.16
C SER A 136 9.96 20.15 5.04
N GLU A 137 9.70 21.46 4.90
CA GLU A 137 8.64 22.20 5.61
C GLU A 137 7.23 21.77 5.19
N ILE A 138 7.07 21.24 3.97
CA ILE A 138 5.77 20.77 3.50
C ILE A 138 5.41 19.48 4.24
N ALA A 139 4.20 19.40 4.79
CA ALA A 139 3.72 18.19 5.43
C ALA A 139 3.79 16.98 4.48
N TYR A 140 4.15 15.80 5.00
CA TYR A 140 4.34 14.59 4.20
C TYR A 140 3.14 14.23 3.32
N LEU A 141 1.90 14.42 3.82
CA LEU A 141 0.67 14.20 3.05
C LEU A 141 0.58 15.10 1.81
N ASN A 142 0.92 16.37 1.97
CA ASN A 142 0.91 17.30 0.84
C ASN A 142 1.99 16.93 -0.18
N ARG A 143 3.18 16.52 0.27
CA ARG A 143 4.23 16.00 -0.62
C ARG A 143 3.76 14.75 -1.38
N MET A 144 3.05 13.83 -0.71
CA MET A 144 2.45 12.66 -1.35
C MET A 144 1.41 13.05 -2.41
N ALA A 145 0.56 14.03 -2.12
CA ALA A 145 -0.45 14.52 -3.07
C ALA A 145 0.18 15.19 -4.29
N ILE A 146 1.19 16.03 -4.08
CA ILE A 146 1.95 16.68 -5.18
C ILE A 146 2.65 15.62 -6.03
N THR A 147 3.29 14.63 -5.39
CA THR A 147 3.96 13.52 -6.10
C THR A 147 2.96 12.72 -6.92
N PHE A 148 1.80 12.37 -6.35
CA PHE A 148 0.74 11.67 -7.06
C PHE A 148 0.28 12.44 -8.31
N ALA A 149 -0.02 13.74 -8.16
CA ALA A 149 -0.45 14.59 -9.28
C ALA A 149 0.62 14.67 -10.38
N ALA A 150 1.89 14.88 -9.99
CA ALA A 150 3.01 14.94 -10.93
C ALA A 150 3.22 13.61 -11.68
N VAL A 151 3.11 12.49 -10.98
CA VAL A 151 3.24 11.15 -11.57
C VAL A 151 2.08 10.87 -12.54
N VAL A 152 0.83 11.18 -12.16
CA VAL A 152 -0.34 11.04 -13.04
C VAL A 152 -0.19 11.90 -14.29
N PHE A 153 0.29 13.14 -14.15
CA PHE A 153 0.57 14.01 -15.28
C PHE A 153 1.63 13.40 -16.20
N LEU A 154 2.74 12.90 -15.65
CA LEU A 154 3.80 12.24 -16.41
C LEU A 154 3.28 11.02 -17.18
N MET A 155 2.45 10.17 -16.53
CA MET A 155 1.80 9.04 -17.18
C MET A 155 0.89 9.49 -18.33
N GLY A 156 0.17 10.60 -18.16
CA GLY A 156 -0.65 11.23 -19.20
C GLY A 156 0.18 11.63 -20.41
N VAL A 157 1.30 12.32 -20.18
CA VAL A 157 2.23 12.72 -21.25
C VAL A 157 2.80 11.51 -21.99
N ILE A 158 3.27 10.49 -21.26
CA ILE A 158 3.81 9.27 -21.88
C ILE A 158 2.74 8.58 -22.74
N THR A 159 1.51 8.51 -22.23
CA THR A 159 0.40 7.88 -22.96
C THR A 159 -0.02 8.69 -24.18
N ALA A 160 0.07 10.01 -24.13
CA ALA A 160 -0.21 10.87 -25.28
C ALA A 160 0.84 10.73 -26.39
N VAL A 161 2.12 10.55 -26.00
CA VAL A 161 3.23 10.40 -26.96
C VAL A 161 3.31 8.98 -27.53
N TRP A 162 3.10 7.96 -26.68
CA TRP A 162 3.17 6.54 -27.05
C TRP A 162 1.94 5.76 -26.61
N PRO A 163 0.75 6.00 -27.20
CA PRO A 163 -0.43 5.24 -26.83
C PRO A 163 -0.32 3.79 -27.31
N LEU A 164 -0.91 2.87 -26.57
CA LEU A 164 -1.07 1.50 -27.02
C LEU A 164 -1.93 1.45 -28.30
N LYS A 165 -1.53 0.61 -29.25
CA LYS A 165 -2.23 0.42 -30.54
C LYS A 165 -3.65 -0.15 -30.35
N SER A 166 -3.84 -1.01 -29.33
CA SER A 166 -5.13 -1.57 -28.95
C SER A 166 -5.43 -1.31 -27.48
N PRO A 167 -6.66 -0.93 -27.11
CA PRO A 167 -7.03 -0.76 -25.72
C PRO A 167 -6.89 -2.11 -24.96
N VAL A 168 -6.38 -2.05 -23.75
CA VAL A 168 -6.32 -3.23 -22.88
C VAL A 168 -7.71 -3.52 -22.34
N GLU A 169 -8.23 -4.69 -22.66
CA GLU A 169 -9.43 -5.22 -22.03
C GLU A 169 -9.02 -5.94 -20.75
N LEU A 170 -9.57 -5.49 -19.62
CA LEU A 170 -9.38 -6.18 -18.36
C LEU A 170 -10.04 -7.56 -18.46
N PRO A 171 -9.36 -8.64 -18.01
CA PRO A 171 -9.94 -9.97 -18.02
C PRO A 171 -11.14 -10.01 -17.05
N VAL A 172 -12.32 -9.83 -17.58
CA VAL A 172 -13.57 -9.97 -16.83
C VAL A 172 -13.90 -11.47 -16.79
N LYS A 173 -13.84 -12.09 -15.64
CA LYS A 173 -14.42 -13.42 -15.44
C LYS A 173 -15.94 -13.29 -15.58
N ARG A 174 -16.48 -13.73 -16.72
CA ARG A 174 -17.93 -13.70 -17.01
C ARG A 174 -18.76 -14.62 -16.08
N GLU A 175 -18.12 -15.41 -15.26
CA GLU A 175 -18.74 -16.31 -14.27
C GLU A 175 -19.24 -15.59 -13.01
N ILE A 176 -18.86 -14.34 -12.78
CA ILE A 176 -19.34 -13.55 -11.65
C ILE A 176 -20.47 -12.67 -12.14
N GLU A 177 -21.69 -12.96 -11.73
CA GLU A 177 -22.82 -12.07 -11.94
C GLU A 177 -22.62 -10.77 -11.18
N LEU A 178 -22.26 -9.70 -11.89
CA LEU A 178 -22.06 -8.36 -11.33
C LEU A 178 -23.38 -7.59 -11.14
N HIS A 179 -24.50 -8.29 -11.03
CA HIS A 179 -25.79 -7.66 -10.73
C HIS A 179 -25.84 -7.23 -9.26
N THR A 180 -25.40 -6.00 -9.02
CA THR A 180 -25.56 -5.38 -7.71
C THR A 180 -27.03 -5.01 -7.52
N SER A 181 -27.67 -5.52 -6.48
CA SER A 181 -29.07 -5.14 -6.18
C SER A 181 -29.15 -3.64 -5.89
N PRO A 182 -30.24 -2.96 -6.29
CA PRO A 182 -30.41 -1.52 -5.99
C PRO A 182 -30.27 -1.17 -4.51
N GLN A 183 -30.62 -2.10 -3.62
CA GLN A 183 -30.48 -1.92 -2.18
C GLN A 183 -29.01 -1.78 -1.74
N VAL A 184 -28.10 -2.56 -2.31
CA VAL A 184 -26.65 -2.45 -2.03
C VAL A 184 -26.07 -1.14 -2.54
N LEU A 185 -26.52 -0.66 -3.70
CA LEU A 185 -26.14 0.65 -4.24
C LEU A 185 -26.57 1.80 -3.31
N TRP A 186 -27.82 1.78 -2.83
CA TRP A 186 -28.32 2.79 -1.91
C TRP A 186 -27.62 2.75 -0.55
N LEU A 187 -27.36 1.57 -0.01
CA LEU A 187 -26.59 1.42 1.23
C LEU A 187 -25.16 1.92 1.05
N GLY A 188 -24.49 1.60 -0.05
CA GLY A 188 -23.17 2.12 -0.37
C GLY A 188 -23.13 3.63 -0.47
N ALA A 189 -24.12 4.23 -1.18
CA ALA A 189 -24.25 5.67 -1.27
C ALA A 189 -24.50 6.32 0.10
N ALA A 190 -25.33 5.72 0.95
CA ALA A 190 -25.60 6.21 2.31
C ALA A 190 -24.32 6.18 3.19
N VAL A 191 -23.51 5.12 3.09
CA VAL A 191 -22.22 5.04 3.81
C VAL A 191 -21.27 6.13 3.34
N ILE A 192 -21.12 6.31 2.02
CA ILE A 192 -20.27 7.38 1.45
C ILE A 192 -20.73 8.75 1.91
N ALA A 193 -22.05 9.03 1.84
CA ALA A 193 -22.61 10.29 2.29
C ALA A 193 -22.39 10.52 3.80
N GLY A 194 -22.53 9.47 4.61
CA GLY A 194 -22.25 9.52 6.05
C GLY A 194 -20.79 9.84 6.36
N VAL A 195 -19.85 9.23 5.64
CA VAL A 195 -18.40 9.52 5.77
C VAL A 195 -18.10 10.96 5.38
N ILE A 196 -18.62 11.41 4.23
CA ILE A 196 -18.44 12.81 3.78
C ILE A 196 -19.05 13.79 4.81
N GLY A 197 -20.27 13.51 5.27
CA GLY A 197 -20.94 14.33 6.29
C GLY A 197 -20.13 14.40 7.59
N PHE A 198 -19.58 13.27 8.04
CA PHE A 198 -18.70 13.26 9.20
C PHE A 198 -17.48 14.16 9.02
N PHE A 199 -16.81 14.08 7.88
CA PHE A 199 -15.66 14.95 7.60
C PHE A 199 -16.03 16.42 7.49
N VAL A 200 -17.17 16.75 6.89
CA VAL A 200 -17.64 18.15 6.78
C VAL A 200 -17.97 18.76 8.14
N VAL A 201 -18.49 17.96 9.09
CA VAL A 201 -18.90 18.45 10.42
C VAL A 201 -17.72 18.55 11.40
N PHE A 202 -16.76 17.63 11.30
CA PHE A 202 -15.70 17.48 12.31
C PHE A 202 -14.29 17.88 11.82
N TRP A 203 -14.15 18.29 10.58
CA TRP A 203 -12.93 18.84 10.01
C TRP A 203 -13.11 20.36 9.77
#